data_fee7feea3dce43b35f2ce289eb2f7aa5
#
_entry.id   fee7feea3dce43b35f2ce289eb2f7aa5
#
_cell.length_a   1.000
_cell.length_b   1.000
_cell.length_c   1.000
_cell.angle_alpha   90.00
_cell.angle_beta   90.00
_cell.angle_gamma   90.00
#
_symmetry.space_group_name_H-M   'P 1'
#
loop_
_entity.id
_entity.type
_entity.pdbx_description
1 polymer ?
#
loop_
_entity_poly.entity_id
_entity_poly.type
_entity_poly.pdbx_seq_one_letter_code
_entity_poly.pdbx_strand_id
1 'polypeptide(L)'
;MTAPTQGNHPQPHPQPHPEKAGGPLRRIARYVMALAALSVLPVLGLIAPGSGTAAPADGPDLDPKAAAARSAERMERAGIVDVPVSFEVVNRNRSGLACNTDGKTYTVRGHLTLPAALATASTALPPVTVYQHGLQSGEWYWRVDVPGYHHAEEMARRGHASLTVDRLGHGASDRPDGRQLCLGGEADITQQIAGQLRDGTYATEGGDTVRRFGEVVLAGHDRGAQIAQIAAYSFPDDFDGLILSGWADSGLTDEDDARFFAALTSCMQGGVPSVDAADAPGYVHLDVGERDFVRGNFRRTGTDPRVLATAVGLQNRLPCGVLVSQLEGVLVDTRRVGEIEVPVALVEGERDVRVRGAAEHRERFTSAPDTALHTVPGAGHFLGLEPGARGTQDFLAGWLDAKGLAP
;
A
#
# COMPACT_ATOMS: atom_id res chain seq x y z
N MET A 1 -45.96 21.41 60.40
CA MET A 1 -44.57 21.85 60.10
C MET A 1 -43.76 20.61 59.84
N THR A 2 -43.65 20.22 58.62
CA THR A 2 -42.89 19.07 58.17
C THR A 2 -41.85 19.56 57.15
N ALA A 3 -40.57 19.32 57.44
CA ALA A 3 -39.43 19.72 56.60
C ALA A 3 -39.28 18.80 55.35
N PRO A 4 -38.83 19.29 54.23
CA PRO A 4 -38.61 18.49 53.04
C PRO A 4 -37.26 17.76 53.07
N THR A 5 -37.28 16.48 52.68
CA THR A 5 -36.15 15.59 52.49
C THR A 5 -35.35 16.02 51.27
N GLN A 6 -34.01 16.20 51.44
CA GLN A 6 -33.06 16.45 50.35
C GLN A 6 -32.81 15.17 49.57
N GLY A 7 -33.06 15.21 48.28
CA GLY A 7 -32.71 14.14 47.32
C GLY A 7 -31.23 14.16 47.00
N ASN A 8 -30.58 13.01 47.15
CA ASN A 8 -29.20 12.73 46.70
C ASN A 8 -29.14 12.67 45.17
N HIS A 9 -28.49 13.62 44.54
CA HIS A 9 -28.11 13.52 43.13
C HIS A 9 -26.78 12.75 42.99
N PRO A 10 -26.71 11.74 42.13
CA PRO A 10 -25.42 11.09 41.86
C PRO A 10 -24.50 12.04 41.10
N GLN A 11 -23.24 12.15 41.53
CA GLN A 11 -22.20 12.89 40.89
C GLN A 11 -21.81 12.22 39.60
N PRO A 12 -21.58 12.95 38.49
CA PRO A 12 -21.08 12.37 37.24
C PRO A 12 -19.63 11.91 37.39
N HIS A 13 -19.35 10.69 36.97
CA HIS A 13 -17.99 10.16 36.85
C HIS A 13 -17.16 11.00 35.88
N PRO A 14 -15.87 11.31 36.17
CA PRO A 14 -15.01 12.02 35.25
C PRO A 14 -14.74 11.15 34.00
N GLN A 15 -15.06 11.69 32.85
CA GLN A 15 -14.71 11.12 31.55
C GLN A 15 -13.18 11.17 31.39
N PRO A 16 -12.54 10.12 30.86
CA PRO A 16 -11.12 10.19 30.55
C PRO A 16 -10.91 11.24 29.45
N HIS A 17 -10.02 12.20 29.72
CA HIS A 17 -9.60 13.18 28.73
C HIS A 17 -8.90 12.48 27.56
N PRO A 18 -9.20 12.81 26.29
CA PRO A 18 -8.44 12.30 25.16
C PRO A 18 -7.00 12.78 25.29
N GLU A 19 -6.06 11.84 25.30
CA GLU A 19 -4.63 12.13 25.22
C GLU A 19 -4.38 12.90 23.94
N LYS A 20 -3.92 14.15 24.07
CA LYS A 20 -3.58 15.00 22.94
C LYS A 20 -2.44 14.32 22.18
N ALA A 21 -2.71 13.81 21.00
CA ALA A 21 -1.70 13.34 20.09
C ALA A 21 -0.60 14.39 19.93
N GLY A 22 0.64 14.03 20.24
CA GLY A 22 1.76 14.95 20.17
C GLY A 22 1.93 15.46 18.75
N GLY A 23 1.94 16.80 18.57
CA GLY A 23 2.02 17.41 17.25
C GLY A 23 3.27 16.96 16.44
N PRO A 24 3.30 17.20 15.14
CA PRO A 24 4.32 16.69 14.20
C PRO A 24 5.76 17.03 14.62
N LEU A 25 5.98 18.18 15.24
CA LEU A 25 7.31 18.60 15.73
C LEU A 25 7.83 17.74 16.91
N ARG A 26 6.95 17.19 17.76
CA ARG A 26 7.36 16.26 18.84
C ARG A 26 7.73 14.89 18.30
N ARG A 27 7.09 14.43 17.23
CA ARG A 27 7.44 13.17 16.57
C ARG A 27 8.76 13.28 15.82
N ILE A 28 8.99 14.37 15.08
CA ILE A 28 10.27 14.66 14.42
C ILE A 28 11.42 14.69 15.44
N ALA A 29 11.23 15.31 16.61
CA ALA A 29 12.22 15.31 17.68
C ALA A 29 12.52 13.88 18.21
N ARG A 30 11.53 12.98 18.27
CA ARG A 30 11.75 11.57 18.62
C ARG A 30 12.55 10.82 17.55
N TYR A 31 12.30 11.08 16.26
CA TYR A 31 13.08 10.49 15.15
C TYR A 31 14.55 10.92 15.21
N VAL A 32 14.81 12.21 15.41
CA VAL A 32 16.19 12.74 15.51
C VAL A 32 16.92 12.22 16.74
N MET A 33 16.24 12.09 17.89
CA MET A 33 16.83 11.53 19.12
C MET A 33 17.11 10.02 19.02
N ALA A 34 16.27 9.25 18.32
CA ALA A 34 16.51 7.83 18.11
C ALA A 34 17.74 7.56 17.23
N LEU A 35 17.99 8.38 16.21
CA LEU A 35 19.20 8.30 15.38
C LEU A 35 20.48 8.64 16.16
N ALA A 36 20.42 9.56 17.12
CA ALA A 36 21.55 9.90 17.98
C ALA A 36 21.88 8.80 19.02
N ALA A 37 20.87 8.03 19.45
CA ALA A 37 21.07 6.94 20.43
C ALA A 37 21.65 5.65 19.82
N LEU A 38 21.48 5.42 18.51
CA LEU A 38 21.99 4.25 17.79
C LEU A 38 23.51 4.25 17.60
N SER A 39 24.21 5.35 17.83
CA SER A 39 25.64 5.47 17.61
C SER A 39 26.52 5.00 18.81
N VAL A 40 25.98 4.48 19.91
CA VAL A 40 26.73 4.31 21.18
C VAL A 40 26.64 2.92 21.84
N LEU A 41 26.12 1.87 21.25
CA LEU A 41 26.11 0.56 21.94
C LEU A 41 26.70 -0.60 21.12
N PRO A 42 27.80 -1.21 21.57
CA PRO A 42 28.19 -2.53 21.08
C PRO A 42 27.38 -3.60 21.84
N VAL A 43 26.47 -4.30 21.15
CA VAL A 43 25.74 -5.44 21.72
C VAL A 43 26.51 -6.73 21.41
N LEU A 44 27.17 -7.28 22.42
CA LEU A 44 27.54 -8.69 22.45
C LEU A 44 26.34 -9.48 22.98
N GLY A 45 25.74 -10.28 22.12
CA GLY A 45 24.68 -11.20 22.51
C GLY A 45 24.64 -12.40 21.57
N LEU A 46 25.28 -13.49 21.97
CA LEU A 46 25.13 -14.82 21.36
C LEU A 46 23.72 -15.34 21.64
N ILE A 47 22.93 -15.56 20.63
CA ILE A 47 21.71 -16.39 20.70
C ILE A 47 21.86 -17.52 19.70
N ALA A 48 21.85 -18.77 20.23
CA ALA A 48 21.89 -19.97 19.42
C ALA A 48 20.56 -20.20 18.67
N PRO A 49 20.57 -20.71 17.41
CA PRO A 49 19.36 -21.02 16.69
C PRO A 49 18.74 -22.33 17.22
N GLY A 50 17.53 -22.22 17.73
CA GLY A 50 16.66 -23.38 17.99
C GLY A 50 16.00 -23.82 16.67
N SER A 51 16.41 -24.95 16.13
CA SER A 51 15.80 -25.64 15.01
C SER A 51 14.49 -26.31 15.44
N GLY A 52 13.37 -25.65 15.20
CA GLY A 52 12.04 -26.27 15.31
C GLY A 52 11.45 -26.41 13.91
N THR A 53 11.56 -27.62 13.33
CA THR A 53 10.79 -27.98 12.13
C THR A 53 9.35 -28.24 12.53
N ALA A 54 8.45 -27.28 12.28
CA ALA A 54 7.02 -27.53 12.31
C ALA A 54 6.62 -28.21 10.97
N ALA A 55 5.99 -29.39 11.08
CA ALA A 55 5.39 -30.07 9.94
C ALA A 55 4.22 -29.23 9.38
N PRO A 56 4.01 -29.19 8.05
CA PRO A 56 2.87 -28.49 7.47
C PRO A 56 1.58 -29.17 7.91
N ALA A 57 0.65 -28.42 8.47
CA ALA A 57 -0.72 -28.87 8.65
C ALA A 57 -1.36 -29.03 7.27
N ASP A 58 -2.03 -30.17 7.00
CA ASP A 58 -2.81 -30.45 5.81
C ASP A 58 -3.91 -29.39 5.64
N GLY A 59 -3.60 -28.31 4.94
CA GLY A 59 -4.56 -27.35 4.39
C GLY A 59 -5.02 -27.80 3.01
N PRO A 60 -6.15 -27.33 2.51
CA PRO A 60 -6.64 -27.70 1.17
C PRO A 60 -5.55 -27.40 0.14
N ASP A 61 -5.29 -28.41 -0.69
CA ASP A 61 -4.28 -28.45 -1.74
C ASP A 61 -4.42 -27.21 -2.66
N LEU A 62 -3.63 -26.18 -2.37
CA LEU A 62 -3.57 -24.95 -3.16
C LEU A 62 -2.47 -25.12 -4.21
N ASP A 63 -2.71 -25.95 -5.23
CA ASP A 63 -1.90 -25.87 -6.45
C ASP A 63 -2.03 -24.46 -7.03
N PRO A 64 -0.98 -23.63 -7.02
CA PRO A 64 -1.05 -22.24 -7.49
C PRO A 64 -1.50 -22.14 -8.96
N LYS A 65 -1.16 -23.13 -9.80
CA LYS A 65 -1.58 -23.17 -11.19
C LYS A 65 -3.08 -23.44 -11.32
N ALA A 66 -3.62 -24.36 -10.52
CA ALA A 66 -5.05 -24.64 -10.50
C ALA A 66 -5.84 -23.45 -9.93
N ALA A 67 -5.30 -22.74 -8.96
CA ALA A 67 -5.91 -21.52 -8.44
C ALA A 67 -5.96 -20.41 -9.50
N ALA A 68 -4.85 -20.14 -10.18
CA ALA A 68 -4.79 -19.18 -11.27
C ALA A 68 -5.75 -19.52 -12.42
N ALA A 69 -5.83 -20.78 -12.82
CA ALA A 69 -6.76 -21.23 -13.85
C ALA A 69 -8.22 -20.98 -13.45
N ARG A 70 -8.60 -21.32 -12.21
CA ARG A 70 -9.95 -21.04 -11.69
C ARG A 70 -10.28 -19.55 -11.67
N SER A 71 -9.30 -18.70 -11.32
CA SER A 71 -9.46 -17.25 -11.34
C SER A 71 -9.69 -16.74 -12.75
N ALA A 72 -8.87 -17.17 -13.72
CA ALA A 72 -9.01 -16.81 -15.14
C ALA A 72 -10.39 -17.20 -15.69
N GLU A 73 -10.83 -18.44 -15.49
CA GLU A 73 -12.17 -18.89 -15.92
C GLU A 73 -13.31 -18.10 -15.25
N ARG A 74 -13.16 -17.70 -14.00
CA ARG A 74 -14.15 -16.89 -13.28
C ARG A 74 -14.24 -15.50 -13.90
N MET A 75 -13.11 -14.88 -14.19
CA MET A 75 -13.05 -13.57 -14.83
C MET A 75 -13.59 -13.60 -16.26
N GLU A 76 -13.21 -14.59 -17.05
CA GLU A 76 -13.75 -14.78 -18.42
C GLU A 76 -15.28 -14.90 -18.42
N ARG A 77 -15.85 -15.75 -17.55
CA ARG A 77 -17.31 -15.87 -17.40
C ARG A 77 -17.99 -14.58 -16.96
N ALA A 78 -17.27 -13.72 -16.28
CA ALA A 78 -17.76 -12.40 -15.86
C ALA A 78 -17.59 -11.31 -16.93
N GLY A 79 -17.05 -11.65 -18.11
CA GLY A 79 -16.74 -10.67 -19.15
C GLY A 79 -15.61 -9.72 -18.75
N ILE A 80 -14.62 -10.24 -18.00
CA ILE A 80 -13.43 -9.49 -17.54
C ILE A 80 -12.22 -10.03 -18.28
N VAL A 81 -11.39 -9.13 -18.78
CA VAL A 81 -10.09 -9.40 -19.37
C VAL A 81 -9.02 -9.12 -18.32
N ASP A 82 -8.08 -10.03 -18.16
CA ASP A 82 -6.96 -9.94 -17.24
C ASP A 82 -5.68 -10.30 -17.99
N VAL A 83 -4.83 -9.29 -18.23
CA VAL A 83 -3.67 -9.41 -19.12
C VAL A 83 -2.39 -9.13 -18.33
N PRO A 84 -1.43 -10.06 -18.28
CA PRO A 84 -0.09 -9.78 -17.77
C PRO A 84 0.59 -8.71 -18.62
N VAL A 85 1.17 -7.72 -17.95
CA VAL A 85 1.84 -6.58 -18.60
C VAL A 85 3.21 -6.31 -17.98
N SER A 86 4.08 -5.66 -18.76
CA SER A 86 5.39 -5.23 -18.29
C SER A 86 5.76 -3.85 -18.79
N PHE A 87 6.52 -3.13 -17.95
CA PHE A 87 6.98 -1.77 -18.18
C PHE A 87 8.50 -1.72 -18.04
N GLU A 88 9.19 -1.21 -19.06
CA GLU A 88 10.60 -0.86 -18.92
C GLU A 88 10.70 0.51 -18.25
N VAL A 89 11.39 0.58 -17.10
CA VAL A 89 11.52 1.79 -16.31
C VAL A 89 12.96 2.06 -15.96
N VAL A 90 13.33 3.33 -15.85
CA VAL A 90 14.65 3.73 -15.34
C VAL A 90 14.55 4.02 -13.87
N ASN A 91 15.35 3.35 -13.04
CA ASN A 91 15.44 3.63 -11.62
C ASN A 91 16.20 4.95 -11.39
N ARG A 92 15.50 6.05 -11.52
CA ARG A 92 15.97 7.43 -11.31
C ARG A 92 15.02 8.17 -10.38
N ASN A 93 15.44 9.34 -9.90
CA ASN A 93 14.64 10.16 -8.99
C ASN A 93 14.56 11.61 -9.49
N ARG A 94 13.39 12.04 -9.93
CA ARG A 94 13.05 13.42 -10.29
C ARG A 94 12.05 14.06 -9.32
N SER A 95 11.67 13.33 -8.24
CA SER A 95 10.65 13.80 -7.28
C SER A 95 11.12 14.92 -6.36
N GLY A 96 12.41 15.19 -6.28
CA GLY A 96 12.99 16.14 -5.35
C GLY A 96 13.26 15.60 -3.94
N LEU A 97 12.94 14.34 -3.64
CA LEU A 97 13.40 13.68 -2.42
C LEU A 97 14.88 13.31 -2.56
N ALA A 98 15.71 13.65 -1.58
CA ALA A 98 17.12 13.27 -1.59
C ALA A 98 17.27 11.79 -1.28
N CYS A 99 17.35 10.95 -2.30
CA CYS A 99 17.56 9.52 -2.16
C CYS A 99 18.31 8.90 -3.34
N ASN A 100 18.98 7.76 -3.10
CA ASN A 100 19.86 7.13 -4.07
C ASN A 100 19.09 6.22 -5.01
N THR A 101 19.42 6.33 -6.29
CA THR A 101 19.00 5.44 -7.38
C THR A 101 20.22 5.13 -8.23
N ASP A 102 20.22 4.00 -8.96
CA ASP A 102 21.38 3.57 -9.75
C ASP A 102 21.31 3.94 -11.23
N GLY A 103 20.22 4.55 -11.68
CA GLY A 103 20.02 5.01 -13.05
C GLY A 103 19.88 3.89 -14.10
N LYS A 104 19.73 2.63 -13.68
CA LYS A 104 19.61 1.50 -14.60
C LYS A 104 18.18 1.27 -15.03
N THR A 105 18.02 0.59 -16.17
CA THR A 105 16.73 0.12 -16.66
C THR A 105 16.37 -1.21 -16.02
N TYR A 106 15.11 -1.33 -15.63
CA TYR A 106 14.51 -2.51 -15.02
C TYR A 106 13.10 -2.75 -15.57
N THR A 107 12.58 -3.96 -15.37
CA THR A 107 11.23 -4.33 -15.73
C THR A 107 10.34 -4.38 -14.51
N VAL A 108 9.27 -3.59 -14.52
CA VAL A 108 8.13 -3.71 -13.58
C VAL A 108 7.06 -4.56 -14.24
N ARG A 109 6.53 -5.56 -13.50
CA ARG A 109 5.50 -6.48 -13.98
C ARG A 109 4.21 -6.32 -13.19
N GLY A 110 3.09 -6.62 -13.85
CA GLY A 110 1.78 -6.54 -13.24
C GLY A 110 0.70 -7.09 -14.15
N HIS A 111 -0.55 -6.77 -13.81
CA HIS A 111 -1.71 -7.17 -14.61
C HIS A 111 -2.63 -5.98 -14.85
N LEU A 112 -3.13 -5.93 -16.08
CA LEU A 112 -4.20 -5.02 -16.48
C LEU A 112 -5.51 -5.80 -16.46
N THR A 113 -6.41 -5.45 -15.56
CA THR A 113 -7.72 -6.09 -15.35
C THR A 113 -8.81 -5.11 -15.70
N LEU A 114 -9.67 -5.41 -16.67
CA LEU A 114 -10.71 -4.51 -17.15
C LEU A 114 -11.94 -5.26 -17.71
N PRO A 115 -13.11 -4.60 -17.79
CA PRO A 115 -14.26 -5.13 -18.52
C PRO A 115 -13.91 -5.41 -19.99
N ALA A 116 -14.36 -6.53 -20.54
CA ALA A 116 -14.11 -6.90 -21.93
C ALA A 116 -14.62 -5.85 -22.94
N ALA A 117 -15.69 -5.15 -22.60
CA ALA A 117 -16.19 -4.03 -23.40
C ALA A 117 -15.15 -2.90 -23.56
N LEU A 118 -14.36 -2.62 -22.53
CA LEU A 118 -13.28 -1.64 -22.60
C LEU A 118 -12.06 -2.14 -23.37
N ALA A 119 -11.80 -3.44 -23.34
CA ALA A 119 -10.70 -4.04 -24.09
C ALA A 119 -10.88 -3.91 -25.61
N THR A 120 -12.13 -3.92 -26.09
CA THR A 120 -12.49 -3.90 -27.51
C THR A 120 -12.91 -2.52 -28.04
N ALA A 121 -13.22 -1.54 -27.19
CA ALA A 121 -13.63 -0.19 -27.59
C ALA A 121 -12.49 0.51 -28.35
N SER A 122 -12.75 1.03 -29.56
CA SER A 122 -11.70 1.52 -30.47
C SER A 122 -11.48 3.03 -30.43
N THR A 123 -12.39 3.82 -29.88
CA THR A 123 -12.40 5.28 -30.06
C THR A 123 -12.25 6.10 -28.78
N ALA A 124 -12.63 5.58 -27.61
CA ALA A 124 -12.47 6.27 -26.35
C ALA A 124 -11.20 5.80 -25.62
N LEU A 125 -10.48 6.71 -24.99
CA LEU A 125 -9.39 6.39 -24.06
C LEU A 125 -10.01 6.32 -22.66
N PRO A 126 -10.24 5.10 -22.10
CA PRO A 126 -10.86 5.00 -20.78
C PRO A 126 -9.86 5.43 -19.70
N PRO A 127 -10.34 5.81 -18.51
CA PRO A 127 -9.49 5.96 -17.34
C PRO A 127 -8.97 4.60 -16.84
N VAL A 128 -7.84 4.64 -16.12
CA VAL A 128 -7.28 3.48 -15.43
C VAL A 128 -6.79 3.86 -14.05
N THR A 129 -7.01 3.00 -13.06
CA THR A 129 -6.45 3.16 -11.72
C THR A 129 -5.19 2.31 -11.57
N VAL A 130 -4.06 2.95 -11.24
CA VAL A 130 -2.77 2.29 -10.96
C VAL A 130 -2.65 2.04 -9.46
N TYR A 131 -2.58 0.78 -9.06
CA TYR A 131 -2.57 0.34 -7.67
C TYR A 131 -1.17 0.00 -7.18
N GLN A 132 -0.70 0.76 -6.18
CA GLN A 132 0.58 0.57 -5.51
C GLN A 132 0.39 -0.17 -4.17
N HIS A 133 1.11 -1.26 -3.97
CA HIS A 133 1.02 -2.07 -2.75
C HIS A 133 1.90 -1.54 -1.61
N GLY A 134 1.67 -2.01 -0.37
CA GLY A 134 2.43 -1.64 0.82
C GLY A 134 3.81 -2.30 0.93
N LEU A 135 4.49 -2.10 2.08
CA LEU A 135 5.88 -2.54 2.30
C LEU A 135 6.05 -4.06 2.25
N GLN A 136 5.14 -4.80 2.88
CA GLN A 136 5.26 -6.25 3.07
C GLN A 136 4.40 -7.04 2.10
N SER A 137 3.66 -6.35 1.25
CA SER A 137 2.79 -6.93 0.25
C SER A 137 3.44 -6.87 -1.14
N GLY A 138 2.74 -7.34 -2.13
CA GLY A 138 3.05 -7.31 -3.54
C GLY A 138 1.77 -7.05 -4.32
N GLU A 139 1.80 -7.22 -5.61
CA GLU A 139 0.60 -7.19 -6.46
C GLU A 139 -0.53 -8.05 -5.89
N TRP A 140 -0.18 -9.17 -5.25
CA TRP A 140 -1.11 -10.11 -4.64
C TRP A 140 -2.12 -9.45 -3.68
N TYR A 141 -1.78 -8.34 -3.01
CA TYR A 141 -2.70 -7.62 -2.12
C TYR A 141 -3.99 -7.20 -2.83
N TRP A 142 -3.89 -6.86 -4.11
CA TRP A 142 -5.00 -6.45 -4.95
C TRP A 142 -5.67 -7.62 -5.69
N ARG A 143 -5.09 -8.84 -5.57
CA ARG A 143 -5.41 -9.99 -6.42
C ARG A 143 -5.58 -11.31 -5.65
N VAL A 144 -5.90 -11.27 -4.35
CA VAL A 144 -6.12 -12.49 -3.55
C VAL A 144 -7.25 -13.31 -4.18
N ASP A 145 -6.97 -14.55 -4.63
CA ASP A 145 -7.93 -15.42 -5.32
C ASP A 145 -8.94 -16.05 -4.35
N VAL A 146 -9.67 -15.17 -3.66
CA VAL A 146 -10.81 -15.51 -2.81
C VAL A 146 -11.97 -14.59 -3.24
N PRO A 147 -13.16 -15.15 -3.58
CA PRO A 147 -14.28 -14.35 -4.05
C PRO A 147 -14.61 -13.18 -3.11
N GLY A 148 -14.70 -11.97 -3.69
CA GLY A 148 -14.93 -10.72 -2.96
C GLY A 148 -13.68 -10.01 -2.45
N TYR A 149 -12.50 -10.67 -2.49
CA TYR A 149 -11.22 -10.11 -2.05
C TYR A 149 -10.23 -9.84 -3.20
N HIS A 150 -10.53 -10.30 -4.42
CA HIS A 150 -9.77 -9.95 -5.61
C HIS A 150 -10.16 -8.56 -6.08
N HIS A 151 -9.50 -7.53 -5.52
CA HIS A 151 -9.88 -6.13 -5.71
C HIS A 151 -9.98 -5.72 -7.20
N ALA A 152 -8.99 -6.05 -8.02
CA ALA A 152 -8.98 -5.71 -9.44
C ALA A 152 -10.18 -6.36 -10.20
N GLU A 153 -10.51 -7.63 -9.92
CA GLU A 153 -11.69 -8.29 -10.47
C GLU A 153 -12.99 -7.58 -10.03
N GLU A 154 -13.09 -7.25 -8.75
CA GLU A 154 -14.27 -6.59 -8.21
C GLU A 154 -14.45 -5.16 -8.74
N MET A 155 -13.37 -4.43 -9.02
CA MET A 155 -13.43 -3.12 -9.70
C MET A 155 -13.83 -3.28 -11.18
N ALA A 156 -13.31 -4.30 -11.87
CA ALA A 156 -13.72 -4.59 -13.24
C ALA A 156 -15.21 -4.98 -13.34
N ARG A 157 -15.76 -5.70 -12.35
CA ARG A 157 -17.22 -5.99 -12.26
C ARG A 157 -18.07 -4.72 -12.11
N ARG A 158 -17.47 -3.64 -11.57
CA ARG A 158 -18.10 -2.32 -11.41
C ARG A 158 -17.82 -1.37 -12.59
N GLY A 159 -17.15 -1.87 -13.64
CA GLY A 159 -16.89 -1.11 -14.87
C GLY A 159 -15.50 -0.48 -14.96
N HIS A 160 -14.65 -0.55 -13.94
CA HIS A 160 -13.38 0.18 -13.88
C HIS A 160 -12.19 -0.66 -14.35
N ALA A 161 -11.25 -0.03 -15.06
CA ALA A 161 -9.97 -0.64 -15.39
C ALA A 161 -8.95 -0.45 -14.26
N SER A 162 -8.20 -1.51 -13.95
CA SER A 162 -7.19 -1.54 -12.91
C SER A 162 -5.85 -2.03 -13.47
N LEU A 163 -4.78 -1.29 -13.20
CA LEU A 163 -3.41 -1.80 -13.30
C LEU A 163 -2.92 -2.10 -11.89
N THR A 164 -2.62 -3.36 -11.60
CA THR A 164 -1.92 -3.78 -10.38
C THR A 164 -0.49 -4.15 -10.73
N VAL A 165 0.49 -3.76 -9.93
CA VAL A 165 1.90 -4.03 -10.20
C VAL A 165 2.61 -4.59 -8.96
N ASP A 166 3.58 -5.45 -9.19
CA ASP A 166 4.66 -5.65 -8.24
C ASP A 166 5.63 -4.48 -8.38
N ARG A 167 5.77 -3.65 -7.36
CA ARG A 167 6.74 -2.55 -7.38
C ARG A 167 8.16 -3.07 -7.57
N LEU A 168 9.06 -2.26 -8.10
CA LEU A 168 10.45 -2.67 -8.29
C LEU A 168 11.05 -3.20 -6.97
N GLY A 169 11.70 -4.36 -7.03
CA GLY A 169 12.19 -5.07 -5.85
C GLY A 169 11.20 -6.02 -5.18
N HIS A 170 9.99 -6.19 -5.73
CA HIS A 170 8.95 -7.08 -5.18
C HIS A 170 8.46 -8.08 -6.24
N GLY A 171 7.94 -9.21 -5.77
CA GLY A 171 7.22 -10.20 -6.55
C GLY A 171 7.90 -10.59 -7.86
N ALA A 172 7.18 -10.45 -8.96
CA ALA A 172 7.61 -10.80 -10.31
C ALA A 172 8.47 -9.71 -11.00
N SER A 173 8.53 -8.49 -10.47
CA SER A 173 9.37 -7.41 -10.99
C SER A 173 10.85 -7.64 -10.73
N ASP A 174 11.68 -6.95 -11.50
CA ASP A 174 13.13 -7.03 -11.32
C ASP A 174 13.54 -6.59 -9.91
N ARG A 175 14.61 -7.19 -9.40
CA ARG A 175 15.04 -7.00 -8.01
C ARG A 175 16.48 -6.47 -7.94
N PRO A 176 16.69 -5.15 -8.02
CA PRO A 176 18.00 -4.53 -7.82
C PRO A 176 18.46 -4.60 -6.37
N ASP A 177 19.68 -4.13 -6.07
CA ASP A 177 20.09 -3.89 -4.68
C ASP A 177 19.08 -2.98 -3.98
N GLY A 178 18.47 -3.47 -2.91
CA GLY A 178 17.43 -2.75 -2.18
C GLY A 178 17.87 -1.40 -1.60
N ARG A 179 19.17 -1.15 -1.48
CA ARG A 179 19.73 0.14 -1.07
C ARG A 179 19.68 1.21 -2.17
N GLN A 180 19.45 0.80 -3.41
CA GLN A 180 19.30 1.67 -4.58
C GLN A 180 17.83 1.99 -4.91
N LEU A 181 16.89 1.50 -4.10
CA LEU A 181 15.47 1.80 -4.22
C LEU A 181 15.05 2.79 -3.14
N CYS A 182 14.26 3.80 -3.49
CA CYS A 182 13.82 4.81 -2.55
C CYS A 182 12.47 5.40 -2.96
N LEU A 183 11.76 6.03 -2.02
CA LEU A 183 10.41 6.57 -2.25
C LEU A 183 10.34 7.51 -3.46
N GLY A 184 11.33 8.41 -3.61
CA GLY A 184 11.38 9.34 -4.74
C GLY A 184 11.59 8.63 -6.08
N GLY A 185 12.44 7.60 -6.10
CA GLY A 185 12.64 6.76 -7.29
C GLY A 185 11.39 5.97 -7.65
N GLU A 186 10.68 5.42 -6.67
CA GLU A 186 9.42 4.70 -6.91
C GLU A 186 8.29 5.63 -7.39
N ALA A 187 8.26 6.88 -6.92
CA ALA A 187 7.35 7.90 -7.46
C ALA A 187 7.66 8.26 -8.92
N ASP A 188 8.95 8.36 -9.29
CA ASP A 188 9.37 8.57 -10.69
C ASP A 188 9.01 7.35 -11.56
N ILE A 189 9.22 6.12 -11.08
CA ILE A 189 8.79 4.90 -11.77
C ILE A 189 7.28 4.89 -12.00
N THR A 190 6.50 5.32 -11.01
CA THR A 190 5.03 5.43 -11.13
C THR A 190 4.64 6.40 -12.26
N GLN A 191 5.32 7.52 -12.37
CA GLN A 191 5.12 8.48 -13.46
C GLN A 191 5.51 7.89 -14.83
N GLN A 192 6.61 7.12 -14.92
CA GLN A 192 6.99 6.45 -16.16
C GLN A 192 5.95 5.42 -16.60
N ILE A 193 5.37 4.66 -15.67
CA ILE A 193 4.28 3.71 -15.94
C ILE A 193 3.05 4.45 -16.48
N ALA A 194 2.65 5.55 -15.84
CA ALA A 194 1.52 6.37 -16.31
C ALA A 194 1.73 6.90 -17.72
N GLY A 195 2.93 7.36 -18.05
CA GLY A 195 3.29 7.77 -19.41
C GLY A 195 3.14 6.64 -20.42
N GLN A 196 3.66 5.45 -20.11
CA GLN A 196 3.54 4.27 -20.98
C GLN A 196 2.08 3.82 -21.16
N LEU A 197 1.22 3.95 -20.15
CA LEU A 197 -0.21 3.67 -20.28
C LEU A 197 -0.90 4.64 -21.26
N ARG A 198 -0.56 5.93 -21.20
CA ARG A 198 -1.09 6.94 -22.11
C ARG A 198 -0.59 6.76 -23.54
N ASP A 199 0.69 6.44 -23.70
CA ASP A 199 1.33 6.29 -25.01
C ASP A 199 1.07 4.91 -25.65
N GLY A 200 0.69 3.90 -24.85
CA GLY A 200 0.56 2.52 -25.28
C GLY A 200 1.90 1.87 -25.61
N THR A 201 2.94 2.16 -24.83
CA THR A 201 4.32 1.66 -25.07
C THR A 201 4.74 0.56 -24.09
N TYR A 202 3.86 0.12 -23.19
CA TYR A 202 4.08 -1.05 -22.35
C TYR A 202 3.91 -2.36 -23.14
N ALA A 203 4.47 -3.47 -22.66
CA ALA A 203 4.34 -4.77 -23.29
C ALA A 203 3.23 -5.60 -22.64
N THR A 204 2.54 -6.43 -23.45
CA THR A 204 1.58 -7.46 -23.00
C THR A 204 2.16 -8.85 -23.23
N GLU A 205 1.95 -9.78 -22.31
CA GLU A 205 2.28 -11.18 -22.57
C GLU A 205 1.26 -11.78 -23.55
N GLY A 206 1.77 -12.38 -24.64
CA GLY A 206 0.92 -12.95 -25.71
C GLY A 206 0.82 -12.10 -26.97
N GLY A 207 1.32 -10.86 -26.97
CA GLY A 207 1.33 -10.00 -28.16
C GLY A 207 -0.02 -9.38 -28.50
N ASP A 208 -0.91 -9.30 -27.51
CA ASP A 208 -2.22 -8.66 -27.64
C ASP A 208 -2.11 -7.15 -27.95
N THR A 209 -3.18 -6.59 -28.51
CA THR A 209 -3.22 -5.15 -28.81
C THR A 209 -3.06 -4.34 -27.54
N VAL A 210 -2.04 -3.49 -27.50
CA VAL A 210 -1.79 -2.58 -26.38
C VAL A 210 -2.91 -1.53 -26.31
N ARG A 211 -3.58 -1.42 -25.14
CA ARG A 211 -4.60 -0.42 -24.89
C ARG A 211 -3.97 0.87 -24.38
N ARG A 212 -4.43 2.01 -24.92
CA ARG A 212 -4.09 3.34 -24.39
C ARG A 212 -5.17 3.80 -23.42
N PHE A 213 -4.74 4.62 -22.44
CA PHE A 213 -5.63 5.21 -21.43
C PHE A 213 -5.55 6.74 -21.48
N GLY A 214 -6.64 7.41 -21.16
CA GLY A 214 -6.71 8.87 -21.07
C GLY A 214 -6.29 9.34 -19.69
N GLU A 215 -7.18 9.18 -18.73
CA GLU A 215 -6.98 9.56 -17.34
C GLU A 215 -6.29 8.45 -16.57
N VAL A 216 -5.37 8.83 -15.66
CA VAL A 216 -4.65 7.92 -14.78
C VAL A 216 -4.88 8.32 -13.33
N VAL A 217 -5.59 7.48 -12.59
CA VAL A 217 -5.79 7.63 -11.15
C VAL A 217 -4.71 6.86 -10.41
N LEU A 218 -4.07 7.47 -9.42
CA LEU A 218 -3.18 6.76 -8.52
C LEU A 218 -3.93 6.23 -7.31
N ALA A 219 -3.70 4.98 -6.97
CA ALA A 219 -4.20 4.35 -5.76
C ALA A 219 -3.06 3.63 -5.03
N GLY A 220 -3.02 3.74 -3.72
CA GLY A 220 -2.01 3.04 -2.94
C GLY A 220 -2.52 2.58 -1.60
N HIS A 221 -1.84 1.56 -1.05
CA HIS A 221 -2.03 1.09 0.30
C HIS A 221 -0.70 1.20 1.07
N ASP A 222 -0.75 1.66 2.33
CA ASP A 222 0.43 1.81 3.19
C ASP A 222 1.51 2.67 2.50
N ARG A 223 2.73 2.19 2.33
CA ARG A 223 3.79 2.89 1.59
C ARG A 223 3.47 3.12 0.12
N GLY A 224 2.66 2.25 -0.48
CA GLY A 224 2.14 2.51 -1.82
C GLY A 224 1.30 3.78 -1.90
N ALA A 225 0.55 4.10 -0.84
CA ALA A 225 -0.19 5.36 -0.74
C ALA A 225 0.76 6.56 -0.59
N GLN A 226 1.81 6.44 0.22
CA GLN A 226 2.84 7.48 0.32
C GLN A 226 3.53 7.73 -1.03
N ILE A 227 3.90 6.67 -1.77
CA ILE A 227 4.50 6.77 -3.10
C ILE A 227 3.54 7.46 -4.08
N ALA A 228 2.26 7.09 -4.08
CA ALA A 228 1.23 7.71 -4.91
C ALA A 228 1.08 9.22 -4.59
N GLN A 229 1.08 9.59 -3.31
CA GLN A 229 1.05 10.98 -2.85
C GLN A 229 2.28 11.76 -3.32
N ILE A 230 3.49 11.17 -3.17
CA ILE A 230 4.74 11.78 -3.63
C ILE A 230 4.70 11.98 -5.16
N ALA A 231 4.22 11.00 -5.91
CA ALA A 231 4.08 11.11 -7.35
C ALA A 231 3.10 12.23 -7.74
N ALA A 232 1.95 12.32 -7.07
CA ALA A 232 0.92 13.31 -7.36
C ALA A 232 1.41 14.76 -7.19
N TYR A 233 2.13 15.07 -6.10
CA TYR A 233 2.67 16.45 -5.95
C TYR A 233 3.99 16.69 -6.72
N SER A 234 4.70 15.64 -7.16
CA SER A 234 5.94 15.77 -7.92
C SER A 234 5.71 15.92 -9.42
N PHE A 235 4.62 15.35 -9.91
CA PHE A 235 4.24 15.30 -11.33
C PHE A 235 2.74 15.65 -11.48
N PRO A 236 2.35 16.90 -11.16
CA PRO A 236 0.93 17.28 -11.03
C PRO A 236 0.12 17.12 -12.32
N ASP A 237 0.77 17.23 -13.49
CA ASP A 237 0.10 17.13 -14.80
C ASP A 237 -0.09 15.67 -15.29
N ASP A 238 0.47 14.70 -14.54
CA ASP A 238 0.51 13.30 -14.97
C ASP A 238 -0.59 12.43 -14.33
N PHE A 239 -1.43 12.99 -13.44
CA PHE A 239 -2.43 12.22 -12.73
C PHE A 239 -3.74 13.00 -12.60
N ASP A 240 -4.86 12.26 -12.56
CA ASP A 240 -6.21 12.80 -12.61
C ASP A 240 -7.00 12.56 -11.32
N GLY A 241 -6.45 11.75 -10.39
CA GLY A 241 -7.06 11.47 -9.08
C GLY A 241 -6.10 10.69 -8.17
N LEU A 242 -6.36 10.74 -6.86
CA LEU A 242 -5.53 10.09 -5.85
C LEU A 242 -6.37 9.34 -4.82
N ILE A 243 -6.04 8.09 -4.56
CA ILE A 243 -6.66 7.22 -3.55
C ILE A 243 -5.59 6.76 -2.57
N LEU A 244 -5.76 7.10 -1.29
CA LEU A 244 -4.84 6.77 -0.21
C LEU A 244 -5.51 5.83 0.79
N SER A 245 -5.03 4.59 0.89
CA SER A 245 -5.55 3.59 1.81
C SER A 245 -4.53 3.25 2.90
N GLY A 246 -4.95 3.29 4.17
CA GLY A 246 -4.08 2.95 5.30
C GLY A 246 -2.82 3.82 5.39
N TRP A 247 -2.94 5.11 5.11
CA TRP A 247 -1.85 6.07 5.16
C TRP A 247 -2.28 7.45 5.71
N ALA A 248 -1.43 8.01 6.56
CA ALA A 248 -1.48 9.41 6.98
C ALA A 248 -0.08 9.85 7.42
N ASP A 249 0.44 10.98 6.94
CA ASP A 249 1.83 11.46 7.15
C ASP A 249 2.23 11.56 8.63
N SER A 250 1.30 11.95 9.49
CA SER A 250 1.50 12.05 10.94
C SER A 250 0.76 10.98 11.73
N GLY A 251 0.23 9.97 11.04
CA GLY A 251 -0.67 8.97 11.59
C GLY A 251 -0.04 7.68 12.06
N LEU A 252 1.27 7.49 11.88
CA LEU A 252 1.97 6.29 12.35
C LEU A 252 1.84 6.14 13.87
N THR A 253 1.51 4.93 14.32
CA THR A 253 1.38 4.62 15.74
C THR A 253 2.73 4.32 16.36
N ASP A 254 2.84 4.38 17.70
CA ASP A 254 4.06 3.99 18.41
C ASP A 254 4.43 2.50 18.13
N GLU A 255 3.43 1.64 17.84
CA GLU A 255 3.63 0.23 17.48
C GLU A 255 4.26 0.11 16.07
N ASP A 256 3.80 0.90 15.11
CA ASP A 256 4.41 0.92 13.77
C ASP A 256 5.80 1.55 13.78
N ASP A 257 6.00 2.64 14.52
CA ASP A 257 7.30 3.26 14.73
C ASP A 257 8.34 2.25 15.29
N ALA A 258 7.96 1.44 16.28
CA ALA A 258 8.85 0.42 16.84
C ALA A 258 9.27 -0.63 15.80
N ARG A 259 8.34 -1.07 14.94
CA ARG A 259 8.63 -2.01 13.83
C ARG A 259 9.52 -1.38 12.78
N PHE A 260 9.21 -0.14 12.40
CA PHE A 260 10.03 0.62 11.46
C PHE A 260 11.49 0.75 11.95
N PHE A 261 11.72 1.15 13.19
CA PHE A 261 13.07 1.29 13.73
C PHE A 261 13.81 -0.04 13.88
N ALA A 262 13.11 -1.14 14.18
CA ALA A 262 13.71 -2.48 14.19
C ALA A 262 14.18 -2.89 12.79
N ALA A 263 13.34 -2.69 11.77
CA ALA A 263 13.69 -2.97 10.38
C ALA A 263 14.82 -2.06 9.87
N LEU A 264 14.78 -0.76 10.20
CA LEU A 264 15.84 0.21 9.85
C LEU A 264 17.18 -0.20 10.48
N THR A 265 17.19 -0.65 11.73
CA THR A 265 18.39 -1.16 12.39
C THR A 265 18.98 -2.35 11.63
N SER A 266 18.13 -3.29 11.20
CA SER A 266 18.56 -4.42 10.36
C SER A 266 19.13 -3.98 9.03
N CYS A 267 18.53 -2.94 8.39
CA CYS A 267 19.06 -2.33 7.16
C CYS A 267 20.46 -1.73 7.36
N MET A 268 20.68 -1.02 8.46
CA MET A 268 21.99 -0.42 8.80
C MET A 268 23.08 -1.49 9.02
N GLN A 269 22.69 -2.70 9.40
CA GLN A 269 23.57 -3.88 9.54
C GLN A 269 23.77 -4.64 8.22
N GLY A 270 23.26 -4.15 7.10
CA GLY A 270 23.39 -4.75 5.77
C GLY A 270 22.16 -5.49 5.26
N GLY A 271 21.09 -5.51 6.04
CA GLY A 271 19.87 -6.28 5.74
C GLY A 271 19.98 -7.73 6.21
N VAL A 272 18.92 -8.51 6.01
CA VAL A 272 18.91 -9.93 6.33
C VAL A 272 19.71 -10.66 5.24
N PRO A 273 20.71 -11.48 5.60
CA PRO A 273 21.40 -12.32 4.63
C PRO A 273 20.38 -13.14 3.83
N SER A 274 20.49 -13.12 2.52
CA SER A 274 19.68 -13.98 1.68
C SER A 274 20.04 -15.43 1.92
N VAL A 275 19.04 -16.30 2.05
CA VAL A 275 19.23 -17.75 2.06
C VAL A 275 19.44 -18.28 0.63
N ASP A 276 19.07 -17.50 -0.38
CA ASP A 276 19.31 -17.78 -1.80
C ASP A 276 20.37 -16.81 -2.34
N ALA A 277 21.46 -17.36 -2.91
CA ALA A 277 22.53 -16.58 -3.51
C ALA A 277 22.06 -15.72 -4.71
N ALA A 278 20.89 -16.03 -5.29
CA ALA A 278 20.26 -15.26 -6.37
C ALA A 278 19.53 -14.00 -5.86
N ASP A 279 19.28 -13.89 -4.54
CA ASP A 279 18.58 -12.73 -3.99
C ASP A 279 19.50 -11.50 -3.90
N ALA A 280 18.99 -10.37 -4.35
CA ALA A 280 19.71 -9.10 -4.24
C ALA A 280 19.90 -8.68 -2.76
N PRO A 281 21.01 -8.01 -2.42
CA PRO A 281 21.25 -7.50 -1.07
C PRO A 281 20.35 -6.31 -0.70
N GLY A 282 20.33 -5.95 0.58
CA GLY A 282 19.67 -4.72 1.03
C GLY A 282 18.16 -4.86 1.23
N TYR A 283 17.68 -6.02 1.64
CA TYR A 283 16.27 -6.27 1.96
C TYR A 283 16.09 -6.76 3.40
N VAL A 284 14.97 -6.42 4.00
CA VAL A 284 14.58 -6.81 5.36
C VAL A 284 13.11 -7.20 5.44
N HIS A 285 12.72 -7.87 6.52
CA HIS A 285 11.32 -8.02 6.92
C HIS A 285 10.93 -6.90 7.90
N LEU A 286 9.73 -6.33 7.75
CA LEU A 286 9.20 -5.41 8.76
C LEU A 286 8.64 -6.18 9.96
N ASP A 287 7.86 -7.23 9.68
CA ASP A 287 7.37 -8.17 10.70
C ASP A 287 8.14 -9.50 10.58
N VAL A 288 8.61 -10.01 11.70
CA VAL A 288 9.34 -11.28 11.75
C VAL A 288 8.40 -12.38 12.19
N GLY A 289 8.01 -13.23 11.22
CA GLY A 289 7.16 -14.39 11.43
C GLY A 289 5.66 -14.07 11.35
N GLU A 290 4.87 -15.13 11.15
CA GLU A 290 3.43 -15.09 10.91
C GLU A 290 2.65 -14.32 11.97
N ARG A 291 2.95 -14.58 13.24
CA ARG A 291 2.21 -13.97 14.35
C ARG A 291 2.25 -12.45 14.33
N ASP A 292 3.43 -11.88 14.11
CA ASP A 292 3.61 -10.42 14.13
C ASP A 292 3.06 -9.79 12.86
N PHE A 293 3.22 -10.46 11.72
CA PHE A 293 2.61 -10.06 10.46
C PHE A 293 1.06 -10.02 10.55
N VAL A 294 0.45 -11.10 11.03
CA VAL A 294 -1.02 -11.17 11.17
C VAL A 294 -1.51 -10.13 12.18
N ARG A 295 -0.85 -9.98 13.34
CA ARG A 295 -1.24 -9.00 14.36
C ARG A 295 -1.17 -7.56 13.86
N GLY A 296 -0.17 -7.25 13.04
CA GLY A 296 0.05 -5.91 12.52
C GLY A 296 -0.86 -5.51 11.38
N ASN A 297 -1.37 -6.47 10.63
CA ASN A 297 -2.08 -6.19 9.39
C ASN A 297 -3.57 -6.55 9.44
N PHE A 298 -3.97 -7.55 10.23
CA PHE A 298 -5.33 -8.07 10.24
C PHE A 298 -6.01 -7.96 11.59
N ARG A 299 -7.34 -7.88 11.54
CA ARG A 299 -8.22 -8.21 12.65
C ARG A 299 -8.68 -9.66 12.50
N ARG A 300 -8.20 -10.55 13.39
CA ARG A 300 -8.45 -12.00 13.30
C ARG A 300 -9.92 -12.39 13.32
N THR A 301 -10.78 -11.55 13.91
CA THR A 301 -12.21 -11.83 14.00
C THR A 301 -12.90 -11.54 12.69
N GLY A 302 -13.27 -12.59 11.96
CA GLY A 302 -14.05 -12.52 10.72
C GLY A 302 -13.21 -12.48 9.43
N THR A 303 -11.88 -12.39 9.48
CA THR A 303 -11.04 -12.51 8.27
C THR A 303 -11.09 -13.94 7.74
N ASP A 304 -11.30 -14.09 6.43
CA ASP A 304 -11.34 -15.41 5.77
C ASP A 304 -10.00 -16.14 5.95
N PRO A 305 -9.99 -17.39 6.45
CA PRO A 305 -8.74 -18.14 6.66
C PRO A 305 -7.90 -18.33 5.38
N ARG A 306 -8.54 -18.38 4.21
CA ARG A 306 -7.84 -18.48 2.91
C ARG A 306 -7.09 -17.20 2.58
N VAL A 307 -7.69 -16.05 2.88
CA VAL A 307 -7.04 -14.73 2.74
C VAL A 307 -5.83 -14.64 3.67
N LEU A 308 -5.99 -15.05 4.94
CA LEU A 308 -4.87 -15.08 5.89
C LEU A 308 -3.73 -15.99 5.41
N ALA A 309 -4.04 -17.21 4.99
CA ALA A 309 -3.04 -18.17 4.50
C ALA A 309 -2.29 -17.64 3.28
N THR A 310 -3.01 -17.01 2.32
CA THR A 310 -2.41 -16.38 1.14
C THR A 310 -1.48 -15.25 1.55
N ALA A 311 -1.94 -14.34 2.40
CA ALA A 311 -1.16 -13.17 2.81
C ALA A 311 0.11 -13.56 3.58
N VAL A 312 0.03 -14.54 4.49
CA VAL A 312 1.18 -15.06 5.23
C VAL A 312 2.19 -15.72 4.30
N GLY A 313 1.71 -16.53 3.34
CA GLY A 313 2.58 -17.24 2.39
C GLY A 313 3.27 -16.34 1.37
N LEU A 314 2.70 -15.16 1.10
CA LEU A 314 3.19 -14.20 0.11
C LEU A 314 3.79 -12.93 0.72
N GLN A 315 4.06 -12.93 2.03
CA GLN A 315 4.73 -11.80 2.69
C GLN A 315 6.07 -11.49 2.02
N ASN A 316 6.23 -10.26 1.53
CA ASN A 316 7.46 -9.81 0.89
C ASN A 316 8.46 -9.19 1.90
N ARG A 317 9.75 -9.28 1.54
CA ARG A 317 10.78 -8.42 2.10
C ARG A 317 10.71 -7.05 1.44
N LEU A 318 11.15 -6.03 2.14
CA LEU A 318 11.13 -4.64 1.68
C LEU A 318 12.55 -4.10 1.45
N PRO A 319 12.75 -3.21 0.47
CA PRO A 319 14.03 -2.61 0.16
C PRO A 319 14.47 -1.64 1.27
N CYS A 320 15.72 -1.73 1.69
CA CYS A 320 16.30 -0.87 2.73
C CYS A 320 16.29 0.62 2.36
N GLY A 321 16.54 0.97 1.09
CA GLY A 321 16.54 2.36 0.69
C GLY A 321 15.16 3.02 0.76
N VAL A 322 14.08 2.24 0.59
CA VAL A 322 12.71 2.72 0.83
C VAL A 322 12.50 3.10 2.29
N LEU A 323 12.96 2.25 3.24
CA LEU A 323 12.89 2.58 4.66
C LEU A 323 13.73 3.82 5.01
N VAL A 324 14.96 3.90 4.51
CA VAL A 324 15.85 5.03 4.80
C VAL A 324 15.27 6.35 4.29
N SER A 325 14.69 6.35 3.08
CA SER A 325 14.09 7.55 2.48
C SER A 325 12.76 7.96 3.10
N GLN A 326 12.13 7.10 3.90
CA GLN A 326 10.83 7.40 4.53
C GLN A 326 10.89 8.61 5.47
N LEU A 327 11.97 8.77 6.22
CA LEU A 327 12.08 9.88 7.17
C LEU A 327 12.06 11.24 6.44
N GLU A 328 12.77 11.33 5.32
CA GLU A 328 12.73 12.54 4.49
C GLU A 328 11.38 12.63 3.76
N GLY A 329 10.84 11.51 3.28
CA GLY A 329 9.53 11.46 2.63
C GLY A 329 8.45 12.12 3.49
N VAL A 330 8.30 11.72 4.76
CA VAL A 330 7.33 12.32 5.69
C VAL A 330 7.56 13.83 5.88
N LEU A 331 8.82 14.28 5.95
CA LEU A 331 9.14 15.71 6.07
C LEU A 331 8.77 16.52 4.83
N VAL A 332 8.96 15.94 3.65
CA VAL A 332 8.58 16.56 2.37
C VAL A 332 7.06 16.54 2.21
N ASP A 333 6.41 15.40 2.50
CA ASP A 333 4.95 15.23 2.47
C ASP A 333 4.26 16.32 3.31
N THR A 334 4.75 16.56 4.54
CA THR A 334 4.17 17.59 5.40
C THR A 334 4.20 19.00 4.83
N ARG A 335 5.02 19.28 3.83
CA ARG A 335 5.12 20.59 3.17
C ARG A 335 4.37 20.65 1.85
N ARG A 336 4.29 19.50 1.14
CA ARG A 336 3.87 19.47 -0.25
C ARG A 336 2.50 18.83 -0.50
N VAL A 337 1.94 18.10 0.47
CA VAL A 337 0.61 17.47 0.31
C VAL A 337 -0.49 18.49 -0.05
N GLY A 338 -0.36 19.73 0.42
CA GLY A 338 -1.27 20.81 0.07
C GLY A 338 -1.15 21.32 -1.37
N GLU A 339 -0.13 20.91 -2.13
CA GLU A 339 0.07 21.26 -3.55
C GLU A 339 -0.71 20.34 -4.50
N ILE A 340 -1.31 19.25 -4.00
CA ILE A 340 -2.05 18.29 -4.82
C ILE A 340 -3.37 18.91 -5.28
N GLU A 341 -3.56 19.02 -6.61
CA GLU A 341 -4.68 19.71 -7.26
C GLU A 341 -5.73 18.76 -7.84
N VAL A 342 -5.57 17.44 -7.66
CA VAL A 342 -6.54 16.43 -8.12
C VAL A 342 -7.50 16.02 -7.00
N PRO A 343 -8.69 15.45 -7.32
CA PRO A 343 -9.58 14.87 -6.31
C PRO A 343 -8.88 13.79 -5.49
N VAL A 344 -9.12 13.75 -4.16
CA VAL A 344 -8.48 12.81 -3.25
C VAL A 344 -9.51 12.00 -2.46
N ALA A 345 -9.38 10.67 -2.47
CA ALA A 345 -10.11 9.77 -1.58
C ALA A 345 -9.16 9.14 -0.56
N LEU A 346 -9.55 9.17 0.71
CA LEU A 346 -8.84 8.49 1.78
C LEU A 346 -9.68 7.31 2.28
N VAL A 347 -9.00 6.19 2.59
CA VAL A 347 -9.64 5.00 3.17
C VAL A 347 -8.82 4.55 4.37
N GLU A 348 -9.48 4.40 5.53
CA GLU A 348 -8.82 3.91 6.75
C GLU A 348 -9.57 2.74 7.36
N GLY A 349 -8.86 1.84 8.03
CA GLY A 349 -9.46 0.82 8.87
C GLY A 349 -9.76 1.38 10.27
N GLU A 350 -11.02 1.24 10.76
CA GLU A 350 -11.42 1.73 12.09
C GLU A 350 -10.49 1.23 13.21
N ARG A 351 -9.94 0.04 13.04
CA ARG A 351 -9.07 -0.63 14.03
C ARG A 351 -7.64 -0.83 13.52
N ASP A 352 -7.21 -0.02 12.58
CA ASP A 352 -5.83 -0.05 12.13
C ASP A 352 -4.88 0.20 13.31
N VAL A 353 -3.89 -0.68 13.51
CA VAL A 353 -2.90 -0.55 14.58
C VAL A 353 -1.62 0.14 14.12
N ARG A 354 -1.46 0.35 12.81
CA ARG A 354 -0.28 0.99 12.22
C ARG A 354 -0.48 2.46 11.95
N VAL A 355 -1.66 2.81 11.41
CA VAL A 355 -1.96 4.16 10.93
C VAL A 355 -3.29 4.64 11.46
N ARG A 356 -3.36 5.91 11.84
CA ARG A 356 -4.58 6.62 12.27
C ARG A 356 -4.53 8.06 11.78
N GLY A 357 -5.67 8.76 11.84
CA GLY A 357 -5.71 10.20 11.58
C GLY A 357 -5.89 10.54 10.10
N ALA A 358 -6.59 9.70 9.35
CA ALA A 358 -6.94 10.02 7.97
C ALA A 358 -7.83 11.27 7.87
N ALA A 359 -8.63 11.58 8.87
CA ALA A 359 -9.44 12.81 8.91
C ALA A 359 -8.57 14.06 8.97
N GLU A 360 -7.59 14.08 9.86
CA GLU A 360 -6.61 15.19 9.98
C GLU A 360 -5.71 15.27 8.74
N HIS A 361 -5.39 14.12 8.17
CA HIS A 361 -4.60 14.07 6.92
C HIS A 361 -5.38 14.65 5.76
N ARG A 362 -6.68 14.32 5.64
CA ARG A 362 -7.58 14.88 4.63
C ARG A 362 -7.61 16.42 4.63
N GLU A 363 -7.57 17.04 5.79
CA GLU A 363 -7.59 18.52 5.92
C GLU A 363 -6.34 19.20 5.34
N ARG A 364 -5.30 18.42 5.02
CA ARG A 364 -4.04 18.96 4.48
C ARG A 364 -4.04 19.10 2.97
N PHE A 365 -4.97 18.48 2.26
CA PHE A 365 -5.13 18.59 0.81
C PHE A 365 -5.83 19.90 0.43
N THR A 366 -5.17 21.03 0.70
CA THR A 366 -5.79 22.36 0.61
C THR A 366 -6.03 22.84 -0.82
N SER A 367 -5.32 22.32 -1.80
CA SER A 367 -5.51 22.63 -3.22
C SER A 367 -6.39 21.60 -3.95
N ALA A 368 -6.69 20.46 -3.32
CA ALA A 368 -7.55 19.45 -3.93
C ALA A 368 -8.98 19.99 -4.12
N PRO A 369 -9.58 19.83 -5.32
CA PRO A 369 -10.93 20.34 -5.61
C PRO A 369 -12.02 19.61 -4.81
N ASP A 370 -11.72 18.40 -4.36
CA ASP A 370 -12.59 17.58 -3.51
C ASP A 370 -11.79 16.56 -2.70
N THR A 371 -12.23 16.29 -1.49
CA THR A 371 -11.65 15.26 -0.62
C THR A 371 -12.75 14.41 0.02
N ALA A 372 -12.61 13.09 -0.09
CA ALA A 372 -13.51 12.12 0.52
C ALA A 372 -12.78 11.26 1.56
N LEU A 373 -13.50 10.78 2.57
CA LEU A 373 -12.97 9.85 3.57
C LEU A 373 -13.95 8.71 3.78
N HIS A 374 -13.45 7.49 3.72
CA HIS A 374 -14.19 6.27 4.04
C HIS A 374 -13.47 5.51 5.17
N THR A 375 -14.15 5.35 6.30
CA THR A 375 -13.67 4.52 7.40
C THR A 375 -14.31 3.14 7.29
N VAL A 376 -13.50 2.08 7.17
CA VAL A 376 -13.97 0.69 7.04
C VAL A 376 -14.23 0.13 8.45
N PRO A 377 -15.50 -0.14 8.81
CA PRO A 377 -15.84 -0.57 10.17
C PRO A 377 -15.17 -1.88 10.57
N GLY A 378 -14.52 -1.89 11.73
CA GLY A 378 -13.88 -3.06 12.30
C GLY A 378 -12.60 -3.52 11.61
N ALA A 379 -12.22 -2.94 10.47
CA ALA A 379 -11.05 -3.36 9.71
C ALA A 379 -9.73 -2.90 10.36
N GLY A 380 -8.68 -3.71 10.18
CA GLY A 380 -7.30 -3.40 10.52
C GLY A 380 -6.58 -2.73 9.36
N HIS A 381 -5.26 -2.93 9.30
CA HIS A 381 -4.41 -2.28 8.30
C HIS A 381 -4.63 -2.82 6.88
N PHE A 382 -4.77 -4.13 6.70
CA PHE A 382 -5.06 -4.74 5.39
C PHE A 382 -6.57 -4.68 5.07
N LEU A 383 -7.14 -3.47 5.15
CA LEU A 383 -8.56 -3.19 5.05
C LEU A 383 -9.26 -3.75 3.79
N GLY A 384 -8.55 -3.88 2.67
CA GLY A 384 -9.05 -4.48 1.43
C GLY A 384 -9.15 -6.03 1.49
N LEU A 385 -8.60 -6.66 2.53
CA LEU A 385 -8.55 -8.11 2.73
C LEU A 385 -9.37 -8.57 3.96
N GLU A 386 -10.20 -7.70 4.51
CA GLU A 386 -11.05 -7.97 5.66
C GLU A 386 -12.54 -7.84 5.31
N PRO A 387 -13.48 -8.19 6.20
CA PRO A 387 -14.92 -8.25 5.89
C PRO A 387 -15.52 -6.99 5.28
N GLY A 388 -14.91 -5.82 5.48
CA GLY A 388 -15.31 -4.54 4.89
C GLY A 388 -14.90 -4.33 3.43
N ALA A 389 -14.14 -5.23 2.80
CA ALA A 389 -13.57 -5.08 1.46
C ALA A 389 -14.60 -4.67 0.40
N ARG A 390 -15.78 -5.31 0.40
CA ARG A 390 -16.84 -4.98 -0.55
C ARG A 390 -17.33 -3.54 -0.41
N GLY A 391 -17.55 -3.07 0.82
CA GLY A 391 -17.96 -1.66 1.06
C GLY A 391 -16.89 -0.67 0.60
N THR A 392 -15.61 -1.02 0.75
CA THR A 392 -14.50 -0.23 0.21
C THR A 392 -14.53 -0.17 -1.31
N GLN A 393 -14.75 -1.30 -1.98
CA GLN A 393 -14.86 -1.38 -3.44
C GLN A 393 -16.06 -0.57 -3.96
N ASP A 394 -17.23 -0.69 -3.30
CA ASP A 394 -18.43 0.09 -3.64
C ASP A 394 -18.19 1.60 -3.46
N PHE A 395 -17.52 2.00 -2.37
CA PHE A 395 -17.15 3.40 -2.14
C PHE A 395 -16.20 3.93 -3.23
N LEU A 396 -15.14 3.18 -3.55
CA LEU A 396 -14.14 3.62 -4.54
C LEU A 396 -14.75 3.71 -5.95
N ALA A 397 -15.56 2.72 -6.36
CA ALA A 397 -16.24 2.77 -7.64
C ALA A 397 -17.18 4.00 -7.72
N GLY A 398 -18.04 4.20 -6.72
CA GLY A 398 -18.93 5.37 -6.69
C GLY A 398 -18.19 6.72 -6.64
N TRP A 399 -17.01 6.76 -6.00
CA TRP A 399 -16.17 7.95 -6.00
C TRP A 399 -15.57 8.22 -7.39
N LEU A 400 -15.04 7.20 -8.06
CA LEU A 400 -14.51 7.31 -9.43
C LEU A 400 -15.61 7.78 -10.40
N ASP A 401 -16.81 7.18 -10.32
CA ASP A 401 -17.98 7.59 -11.12
C ASP A 401 -18.33 9.07 -10.90
N ALA A 402 -18.40 9.49 -9.64
CA ALA A 402 -18.75 10.87 -9.27
C ALA A 402 -17.72 11.92 -9.72
N LYS A 403 -16.48 11.50 -9.96
CA LYS A 403 -15.40 12.38 -10.44
C LYS A 403 -15.23 12.36 -11.96
N GLY A 404 -16.02 11.57 -12.70
CA GLY A 404 -15.86 11.39 -14.13
C GLY A 404 -14.60 10.62 -14.51
N LEU A 405 -14.07 9.84 -13.56
CA LEU A 405 -12.89 8.98 -13.70
C LEU A 405 -13.29 7.51 -13.93
N ALA A 406 -14.47 7.32 -14.46
CA ALA A 406 -15.04 6.05 -14.90
C ALA A 406 -15.24 6.07 -16.43
N PRO A 407 -15.23 4.88 -17.09
CA PRO A 407 -15.43 4.74 -18.53
C PRO A 407 -16.78 5.20 -19.02
#